data_56d1264b599cae45a0161689a0175acd
#
_entry.id   56d1264b599cae45a0161689a0175acd
#
_cell.length_a   1.000
_cell.length_b   1.000
_cell.length_c   1.000
_cell.angle_alpha   90.00
_cell.angle_beta   90.00
_cell.angle_gamma   90.00
#
_symmetry.space_group_name_H-M   'P 1'
#
loop_
_entity.id
_entity.type
_entity.pdbx_description
1 polymer ?
#
loop_
_entity_poly.entity_id
_entity_poly.type
_entity_poly.pdbx_seq_one_letter_code
_entity_poly.pdbx_strand_id
1 'polypeptide(L)'
;MGAGKLVVIITNKSQEAAEEIGKISGRGSTAIQAMGTYTKQKKNVLLCACSSSQAYLIRNVVHRIDPGAFVMLTETSEVYGEGYIHTKV
;
A
#
# COMPACT_ATOMS: atom_id res chain seq x y z
N MET A 1 17.44 4.14 6.80
CA MET A 1 16.41 4.87 7.27
C MET A 1 16.28 6.14 6.51
N GLY A 2 15.49 6.92 6.77
CA GLY A 2 15.22 8.10 6.03
C GLY A 2 13.75 8.23 5.86
N ALA A 3 13.37 9.30 5.19
CA ALA A 3 11.97 9.56 4.95
C ALA A 3 11.44 8.64 3.87
N GLY A 4 10.15 8.41 3.90
CA GLY A 4 9.49 7.60 2.90
C GLY A 4 8.02 7.94 2.85
N LYS A 5 7.27 7.07 2.22
CA LYS A 5 5.83 7.20 2.14
C LYS A 5 5.18 5.96 2.74
N LEU A 6 4.04 6.19 3.38
CA LEU A 6 3.16 5.11 3.77
C LEU A 6 1.94 5.20 2.87
N VAL A 7 1.65 4.12 2.16
CA VAL A 7 0.46 4.04 1.32
C VAL A 7 -0.56 3.18 2.07
N VAL A 8 -1.73 3.73 2.29
CA VAL A 8 -2.83 3.05 2.95
C VAL A 8 -3.92 2.85 1.91
N ILE A 9 -4.29 1.59 1.69
CA ILE A 9 -5.21 1.24 0.62
C ILE A 9 -6.41 0.50 1.19
N ILE A 10 -7.60 0.98 0.90
CA ILE A 10 -8.83 0.30 1.29
C ILE A 10 -9.48 -0.19 0.01
N THR A 11 -9.57 -1.50 -0.14
CA THR A 11 -10.04 -2.09 -1.39
C THR A 11 -10.73 -3.42 -1.14
N ASN A 12 -11.60 -3.79 -2.04
CA ASN A 12 -12.22 -5.11 -2.04
C ASN A 12 -11.39 -6.13 -2.83
N LYS A 13 -10.32 -5.68 -3.47
CA LYS A 13 -9.47 -6.54 -4.31
C LYS A 13 -8.06 -6.58 -3.77
N SER A 14 -7.94 -6.83 -2.47
CA SER A 14 -6.65 -6.74 -1.80
C SER A 14 -5.64 -7.75 -2.29
N GLN A 15 -6.08 -8.97 -2.63
CA GLN A 15 -5.16 -10.00 -3.10
C GLN A 15 -4.53 -9.59 -4.42
N GLU A 16 -5.35 -9.16 -5.36
CA GLU A 16 -4.85 -8.72 -6.67
C GLU A 16 -3.96 -7.51 -6.53
N ALA A 17 -4.36 -6.56 -5.68
CA ALA A 17 -3.58 -5.35 -5.47
C ALA A 17 -2.23 -5.68 -4.86
N ALA A 18 -2.20 -6.54 -3.85
CA ALA A 18 -0.95 -6.90 -3.20
C ALA A 18 0.02 -7.58 -4.16
N GLU A 19 -0.50 -8.45 -5.02
CA GLU A 19 0.34 -9.14 -6.00
C GLU A 19 0.94 -8.16 -6.99
N GLU A 20 0.14 -7.24 -7.50
CA GLU A 20 0.65 -6.27 -8.46
C GLU A 20 1.62 -5.28 -7.82
N ILE A 21 1.35 -4.89 -6.59
CA ILE A 21 2.28 -4.02 -5.86
C ILE A 21 3.65 -4.70 -5.75
N GLY A 22 3.65 -5.98 -5.43
CA GLY A 22 4.90 -6.72 -5.33
C GLY A 22 5.64 -6.77 -6.66
N LYS A 23 4.91 -6.98 -7.75
CA LYS A 23 5.53 -7.09 -9.07
C LYS A 23 6.15 -5.77 -9.52
N ILE A 24 5.43 -4.67 -9.36
CA ILE A 24 5.89 -3.41 -9.95
C ILE A 24 6.84 -2.64 -9.06
N SER A 25 6.79 -2.85 -7.77
CA SER A 25 7.57 -2.05 -6.83
C SER A 25 8.58 -2.86 -6.04
N GLY A 26 8.42 -4.18 -6.01
CA GLY A 26 9.27 -5.01 -5.17
C GLY A 26 8.97 -4.85 -3.68
N ARG A 27 7.90 -4.15 -3.33
CA ARG A 27 7.56 -3.93 -1.93
C ARG A 27 6.47 -4.89 -1.50
N GLY A 28 6.62 -5.39 -0.28
CA GLY A 28 5.55 -6.16 0.33
C GLY A 28 4.54 -5.24 0.95
N SER A 29 3.37 -5.77 1.23
CA SER A 29 2.34 -5.03 1.92
C SER A 29 1.76 -5.89 3.03
N THR A 30 1.17 -5.24 4.03
CA THR A 30 0.56 -5.91 5.15
C THR A 30 -0.93 -5.66 5.11
N ALA A 31 -1.72 -6.72 5.18
CA ALA A 31 -3.17 -6.59 5.13
C ALA A 31 -3.74 -6.60 6.53
N ILE A 32 -4.66 -5.71 6.79
CA ILE A 32 -5.41 -5.64 8.03
C ILE A 32 -6.87 -5.88 7.70
N GLN A 33 -7.50 -6.80 8.40
CA GLN A 33 -8.92 -7.04 8.21
C GLN A 33 -9.70 -5.91 8.86
N ALA A 34 -10.69 -5.41 8.14
CA ALA A 34 -11.45 -4.25 8.59
C ALA A 34 -12.90 -4.41 8.18
N MET A 35 -13.73 -3.49 8.64
CA MET A 35 -15.14 -3.51 8.31
C MET A 35 -15.61 -2.08 8.12
N GLY A 36 -16.36 -1.85 7.06
CA GLY A 36 -17.02 -0.58 6.88
C GLY A 36 -18.03 -0.38 7.99
N THR A 37 -17.95 0.73 8.70
CA THR A 37 -18.83 0.93 9.84
C THR A 37 -20.27 1.18 9.40
N TYR A 38 -20.45 1.77 8.24
CA TYR A 38 -21.78 2.07 7.72
C TYR A 38 -22.39 0.87 6.99
N THR A 39 -21.61 0.29 6.07
CA THR A 39 -22.12 -0.81 5.23
C THR A 39 -22.05 -2.16 5.92
N LYS A 40 -21.21 -2.28 6.96
CA LYS A 40 -20.94 -3.54 7.67
C LYS A 40 -20.27 -4.58 6.79
N GLN A 41 -19.69 -4.15 5.68
CA GLN A 41 -19.00 -5.05 4.77
C GLN A 41 -17.55 -5.22 5.20
N LYS A 42 -17.07 -6.43 5.04
CA LYS A 42 -15.67 -6.74 5.30
C LYS A 42 -14.80 -6.11 4.21
N LYS A 43 -13.69 -5.57 4.63
CA LYS A 43 -12.72 -4.97 3.72
C LYS A 43 -11.33 -5.31 4.20
N ASN A 44 -10.36 -5.15 3.33
CA ASN A 44 -8.96 -5.24 3.74
C ASN A 44 -8.31 -3.90 3.55
N VAL A 45 -7.45 -3.58 4.51
CA VAL A 45 -6.62 -2.38 4.43
C VAL A 45 -5.19 -2.85 4.21
N LEU A 46 -4.58 -2.40 3.14
CA LEU A 46 -3.18 -2.71 2.85
C LEU A 46 -2.32 -1.55 3.30
N LEU A 47 -1.24 -1.87 3.98
CA LEU A 47 -0.23 -0.90 4.38
C LEU A 47 1.05 -1.21 3.63
N CYS A 48 1.65 -0.20 3.02
CA CYS A 48 2.87 -0.40 2.26
C CYS A 48 3.82 0.77 2.48
N ALA A 49 5.00 0.46 3.01
CA ALA A 49 6.05 1.46 3.18
C ALA A 49 6.92 1.45 1.92
N CYS A 50 7.18 2.62 1.36
CA CYS A 50 7.88 2.70 0.09
C CYS A 50 8.48 4.09 -0.12
N SER A 51 9.18 4.26 -1.24
CA SER A 51 9.69 5.57 -1.63
C SER A 51 8.59 6.38 -2.29
N SER A 52 8.87 7.65 -2.53
CA SER A 52 7.89 8.52 -3.19
C SER A 52 7.55 8.03 -4.58
N SER A 53 8.56 7.63 -5.36
CA SER A 53 8.30 7.17 -6.72
C SER A 53 7.51 5.87 -6.71
N GLN A 54 7.81 4.98 -5.78
CA GLN A 54 7.06 3.72 -5.66
C GLN A 54 5.62 3.99 -5.25
N ALA A 55 5.40 4.98 -4.39
CA ALA A 55 4.06 5.29 -3.93
C ALA A 55 3.14 5.66 -5.09
N TYR A 56 3.64 6.44 -6.04
CA TYR A 56 2.82 6.83 -7.19
C TYR A 56 2.56 5.66 -8.13
N LEU A 57 3.54 4.77 -8.28
CA LEU A 57 3.31 3.55 -9.05
C LEU A 57 2.24 2.69 -8.39
N ILE A 58 2.33 2.54 -7.08
CA ILE A 58 1.37 1.74 -6.33
C ILE A 58 -0.02 2.34 -6.46
N ARG A 59 -0.14 3.66 -6.31
CA ARG A 59 -1.43 4.32 -6.46
C ARG A 59 -2.04 4.04 -7.82
N ASN A 60 -1.24 4.15 -8.86
CA ASN A 60 -1.73 3.98 -10.22
C ASN A 60 -2.19 2.55 -10.49
N VAL A 61 -1.43 1.57 -10.01
CA VAL A 61 -1.79 0.19 -10.26
C VAL A 61 -3.02 -0.22 -9.46
N VAL A 62 -3.16 0.26 -8.25
CA VAL A 62 -4.33 -0.05 -7.45
C VAL A 62 -5.58 0.56 -8.07
N HIS A 63 -5.47 1.80 -8.53
CA HIS A 63 -6.61 2.46 -9.14
C HIS A 63 -7.07 1.75 -10.42
N ARG A 64 -6.13 1.15 -11.13
CA ARG A 64 -6.45 0.39 -12.34
C ARG A 64 -7.18 -0.90 -11.99
N ILE A 65 -6.78 -1.56 -10.89
CA ILE A 65 -7.40 -2.80 -10.45
C ILE A 65 -8.78 -2.55 -9.85
N ASP A 66 -8.87 -1.49 -9.03
CA ASP A 66 -10.10 -1.17 -8.32
C ASP A 66 -10.30 0.34 -8.33
N PRO A 67 -11.04 0.85 -9.31
CA PRO A 67 -11.27 2.30 -9.38
C PRO A 67 -11.99 2.87 -8.16
N GLY A 68 -12.67 2.01 -7.39
CA GLY A 68 -13.37 2.45 -6.19
C GLY A 68 -12.53 2.40 -4.93
N ALA A 69 -11.26 2.03 -5.04
CA ALA A 69 -10.39 1.94 -3.86
C ALA A 69 -10.04 3.31 -3.34
N PHE A 70 -9.88 3.39 -2.01
CA PHE A 70 -9.27 4.57 -1.39
C PHE A 70 -7.78 4.33 -1.28
N VAL A 71 -7.00 5.28 -1.75
CA VAL A 71 -5.54 5.21 -1.67
C VAL A 71 -5.07 6.50 -1.04
N MET A 72 -4.48 6.39 0.13
CA MET A 72 -4.01 7.54 0.88
C MET A 72 -2.49 7.45 1.01
N LEU A 73 -1.83 8.55 0.70
CA LEU A 73 -0.38 8.64 0.81
C LEU A 73 -0.05 9.60 1.92
N THR A 74 0.82 9.17 2.81
CA THR A 74 1.29 10.06 3.87
C THR A 74 2.80 9.90 3.99
N GLU A 75 3.45 10.96 4.42
CA GLU A 75 4.89 10.93 4.58
C GLU A 75 5.25 10.41 5.95
N THR A 76 6.37 9.71 6.02
CA THR A 76 6.93 9.25 7.26
C THR A 76 8.26 9.95 7.47
N SER A 77 8.54 10.34 8.71
CA SER A 77 9.83 10.98 9.03
C SER A 77 10.97 10.01 8.87
N GLU A 78 10.77 8.79 9.32
CA GLU A 78 11.79 7.76 9.30
C GLU A 78 11.14 6.41 9.11
N VAL A 79 11.83 5.53 8.42
CA VAL A 79 11.40 4.15 8.24
C VAL A 79 12.55 3.24 8.60
N TYR A 80 12.30 2.32 9.50
CA TYR A 80 13.27 1.30 9.90
C TYR A 80 12.64 -0.06 9.69
N GLY A 81 13.43 -1.02 9.28
CA GLY A 81 12.94 -2.37 9.17
C GLY A 81 13.67 -3.13 8.08
N GLU A 82 13.65 -4.44 8.21
CA GLU A 82 14.23 -5.29 7.19
C GLU A 82 13.47 -5.14 5.89
N GLY A 83 14.17 -5.27 4.81
CA GLY A 83 13.58 -5.15 3.50
C GLY A 83 13.57 -3.72 3.02
N TYR A 84 13.21 -2.77 3.87
CA TYR A 84 13.20 -1.39 3.44
C TYR A 84 14.61 -0.85 3.28
N ILE A 85 15.45 -1.10 4.25
CA ILE A 85 16.83 -0.60 4.21
C ILE A 85 17.60 -1.20 3.06
N HIS A 86 17.34 -2.46 2.77
CA HIS A 86 18.08 -3.18 1.75
C HIS A 86 17.50 -3.03 0.35
N THR A 87 16.40 -2.35 0.27
CA THR A 87 15.80 -2.09 -1.02
C THR A 87 16.60 -1.05 -1.72
N LYS A 88 16.97 -1.04 -2.37
CA LYS A 88 17.74 -0.01 -2.63
C LYS A 88 17.39 0.78 -3.35
N VAL A 89 17.39 0.88 -2.91
CA VAL A 89 16.97 1.62 -3.07
C VAL A 89 17.25 2.41 -3.80
#